data_055f327c9bc4dd0050167c29b9961ccc
#
_entry.id   055f327c9bc4dd0050167c29b9961ccc
#
_cell.length_a   1.000
_cell.length_b   1.000
_cell.length_c   1.000
_cell.angle_alpha   90.00
_cell.angle_beta   90.00
_cell.angle_gamma   90.00
#
_symmetry.space_group_name_H-M   'P 1'
#
loop_
_entity.id
_entity.type
_entity.pdbx_description
1 polymer ?
#
loop_
_entity_poly.entity_id
_entity_poly.type
_entity_poly.pdbx_seq_one_letter_code
_entity_poly.pdbx_strand_id
1 'polypeptide(L)'
;MVRHGTKICQRPGSVRGESKEESQKFMKKLHTYIGHYWYGYLFAICSMIIATGLDMVYPQITQRIVDEVITGGKMELLTGLLVGIVAVGIGRCIFGYCKEFSFDVLSSKIGAQIRKDLFRHIQTLSMNYFDNTNTGELMARVKDDVDKIWNAMGYVGMLTIEVVIHVSMVLYCMFHLNWKLALIPLVTMISCGAIAIIMERKLDKIYEDISEENAVLTTVAEENLAGVRTVKAFAREKFEIEKFLSHNKRYYDLNISQSKVLVKYYPYFQFVGKALPVAMTILGGVSVMHGNMTLGSLVAFVEYSRNCTWPMEMLGWLTNDLSSAVASYKKIKKIYGETAMIKDEEQPVVLEQVKGDISFEHVSFSIEGKNILSDINFTVPAGKTIGIMGATGSGKSSIVNLLQRFYDVSDGAVKVDGTDVRKLSLKQLRSSISVVLQDVFLFSDTIEENIKMGQRKVMPFDEIRRAADCAQAKDFIEKMDEQYATVIGERGVGLSGGQKQRISIARAIAKKAPILILDDSTSALDMETEHEIQKTLNELKDTTKVIIAHRISAVCHADEIIYLKDGGIAERGTHQELLAKRGLYYETYMAQYGTFLGGEAM
;
A
#
# COMPACT_ATOMS: atom_id res chain seq x y z
N MET A 1 -22.61 11.75 -22.54
CA MET A 1 -22.12 13.14 -22.62
C MET A 1 -22.44 13.83 -21.30
N VAL A 2 -21.57 13.76 -20.31
CA VAL A 2 -21.46 14.71 -19.19
C VAL A 2 -20.00 14.65 -18.72
N ARG A 3 -19.21 15.65 -19.07
CA ARG A 3 -17.86 15.87 -18.54
C ARG A 3 -18.00 16.47 -17.13
N HIS A 4 -17.65 15.73 -16.10
CA HIS A 4 -17.33 16.30 -14.80
C HIS A 4 -15.84 16.59 -14.74
N GLY A 5 -15.51 17.84 -15.02
CA GLY A 5 -14.20 18.41 -14.75
C GLY A 5 -14.03 18.57 -13.24
N THR A 6 -13.17 17.78 -12.64
CA THR A 6 -12.70 17.96 -11.27
C THR A 6 -11.88 19.24 -11.18
N LYS A 7 -12.49 20.30 -10.68
CA LYS A 7 -11.76 21.51 -10.23
C LYS A 7 -10.95 21.13 -8.99
N ILE A 8 -9.64 20.99 -9.16
CA ILE A 8 -8.69 20.90 -8.06
C ILE A 8 -8.76 22.23 -7.29
N CYS A 9 -9.34 22.17 -6.11
CA CYS A 9 -9.39 23.30 -5.19
C CYS A 9 -7.96 23.63 -4.71
N GLN A 10 -7.45 24.80 -5.01
CA GLN A 10 -6.13 25.28 -4.58
C GLN A 10 -6.13 25.47 -3.06
N ARG A 11 -5.25 24.75 -2.37
CA ARG A 11 -4.99 24.87 -0.92
C ARG A 11 -4.31 26.20 -0.60
N PRO A 12 -4.53 26.81 0.59
CA PRO A 12 -3.78 27.99 1.04
C PRO A 12 -2.28 27.72 1.14
N GLY A 13 -1.46 28.73 0.89
CA GLY A 13 -0.01 28.65 0.65
C GLY A 13 0.92 28.07 1.73
N SER A 14 0.46 27.75 2.95
CA SER A 14 1.30 27.22 4.04
C SER A 14 1.61 25.72 3.93
N VAL A 15 0.71 24.92 3.34
CA VAL A 15 0.86 23.45 3.20
C VAL A 15 1.91 23.06 2.15
N ARG A 16 2.24 23.95 1.20
CA ARG A 16 3.25 23.68 0.15
C ARG A 16 4.70 23.67 0.65
N GLY A 17 5.00 24.33 1.77
CA GLY A 17 6.34 24.37 2.36
C GLY A 17 6.69 23.07 3.08
N GLU A 18 5.80 22.59 3.93
CA GLU A 18 6.01 21.37 4.75
C GLU A 18 6.07 20.09 3.89
N SER A 19 5.23 19.97 2.86
CA SER A 19 5.25 18.84 1.91
C SER A 19 6.59 18.73 1.14
N LYS A 20 7.27 19.86 0.86
CA LYS A 20 8.60 19.88 0.25
C LYS A 20 9.70 19.40 1.20
N GLU A 21 9.62 19.76 2.48
CA GLU A 21 10.59 19.32 3.49
C GLU A 21 10.49 17.81 3.78
N GLU A 22 9.30 17.27 3.92
CA GLU A 22 9.12 15.83 4.15
C GLU A 22 9.45 14.98 2.92
N SER A 23 9.12 15.48 1.73
CA SER A 23 9.56 14.89 0.47
C SER A 23 11.10 14.91 0.32
N GLN A 24 11.77 15.95 0.83
CA GLN A 24 13.24 15.98 0.94
C GLN A 24 13.76 15.03 2.02
N LYS A 25 13.03 14.83 3.11
CA LYS A 25 13.36 13.83 4.15
C LYS A 25 13.33 12.40 3.60
N PHE A 26 12.40 12.06 2.69
CA PHE A 26 12.40 10.74 2.06
C PHE A 26 13.59 10.54 1.10
N MET A 27 13.94 11.54 0.29
CA MET A 27 15.15 11.49 -0.53
C MET A 27 16.42 11.31 0.32
N LYS A 28 16.52 12.06 1.44
CA LYS A 28 17.61 11.87 2.41
C LYS A 28 17.60 10.46 3.01
N LYS A 29 16.43 9.88 3.30
CA LYS A 29 16.31 8.48 3.77
C LYS A 29 16.79 7.46 2.75
N LEU A 30 16.44 7.59 1.45
CA LEU A 30 16.91 6.67 0.42
C LEU A 30 18.43 6.72 0.28
N HIS A 31 19.02 7.91 0.26
CA HIS A 31 20.47 8.08 0.31
C HIS A 31 21.07 7.50 1.60
N THR A 32 20.39 7.62 2.73
CA THR A 32 20.84 7.06 4.01
C THR A 32 20.81 5.53 3.98
N TYR A 33 19.80 4.90 3.33
CA TYR A 33 19.76 3.43 3.19
C TYR A 33 20.91 2.92 2.33
N ILE A 34 21.16 3.54 1.16
CA ILE A 34 22.30 3.20 0.31
C ILE A 34 23.61 3.45 1.06
N GLY A 35 23.73 4.62 1.73
CA GLY A 35 24.91 4.98 2.51
C GLY A 35 25.20 4.05 3.68
N HIS A 36 24.15 3.45 4.30
CA HIS A 36 24.34 2.47 5.37
C HIS A 36 24.97 1.16 4.86
N TYR A 37 24.69 0.79 3.62
CA TYR A 37 25.17 -0.45 2.99
C TYR A 37 26.25 -0.22 1.93
N TRP A 38 26.90 0.94 1.89
CA TRP A 38 27.83 1.32 0.83
C TRP A 38 29.02 0.34 0.68
N TYR A 39 29.53 -0.19 1.80
CA TYR A 39 30.59 -1.20 1.74
C TYR A 39 30.18 -2.48 0.99
N GLY A 40 28.92 -2.91 1.18
CA GLY A 40 28.38 -4.06 0.49
C GLY A 40 28.25 -3.82 -1.02
N TYR A 41 27.74 -2.64 -1.42
CA TYR A 41 27.70 -2.26 -2.84
C TYR A 41 29.09 -2.11 -3.44
N LEU A 42 30.05 -1.54 -2.70
CA LEU A 42 31.44 -1.47 -3.15
C LEU A 42 32.02 -2.87 -3.40
N PHE A 43 31.83 -3.80 -2.47
CA PHE A 43 32.27 -5.19 -2.63
C PHE A 43 31.60 -5.85 -3.86
N ALA A 44 30.30 -5.64 -4.05
CA ALA A 44 29.55 -6.17 -5.19
C ALA A 44 30.07 -5.61 -6.53
N ILE A 45 30.34 -4.29 -6.59
CA ILE A 45 30.89 -3.63 -7.78
C ILE A 45 32.31 -4.10 -8.04
N CYS A 46 33.16 -4.26 -7.03
CA CYS A 46 34.50 -4.81 -7.18
C CYS A 46 34.45 -6.24 -7.72
N SER A 47 33.57 -7.09 -7.17
CA SER A 47 33.33 -8.45 -7.66
C SER A 47 32.87 -8.45 -9.12
N MET A 48 31.98 -7.54 -9.50
CA MET A 48 31.50 -7.34 -10.86
C MET A 48 32.65 -6.96 -11.82
N ILE A 49 33.48 -6.00 -11.43
CA ILE A 49 34.64 -5.57 -12.23
C ILE A 49 35.60 -6.74 -12.46
N ILE A 50 35.86 -7.54 -11.41
CA ILE A 50 36.73 -8.71 -11.51
C ILE A 50 36.08 -9.78 -12.42
N ALA A 51 34.80 -10.09 -12.23
CA ALA A 51 34.08 -11.07 -13.05
C ALA A 51 34.09 -10.67 -14.54
N THR A 52 33.77 -9.41 -14.85
CA THR A 52 33.76 -8.86 -16.21
C THR A 52 35.21 -8.79 -16.78
N GLY A 53 36.20 -8.47 -15.94
CA GLY A 53 37.61 -8.49 -16.34
C GLY A 53 38.08 -9.89 -16.73
N LEU A 54 37.67 -10.92 -15.99
CA LEU A 54 37.97 -12.33 -16.32
C LEU A 54 37.32 -12.74 -17.66
N ASP A 55 36.13 -12.23 -17.99
CA ASP A 55 35.51 -12.44 -19.30
C ASP A 55 36.35 -11.86 -20.44
N MET A 56 37.07 -10.77 -20.21
CA MET A 56 37.95 -10.16 -21.19
C MET A 56 39.28 -10.94 -21.37
N VAL A 57 39.69 -11.75 -20.39
CA VAL A 57 40.90 -12.56 -20.45
C VAL A 57 40.70 -13.78 -21.34
N TYR A 58 39.51 -14.36 -21.41
CA TYR A 58 39.21 -15.54 -22.23
C TYR A 58 39.58 -15.35 -23.72
N PRO A 59 39.17 -14.28 -24.44
CA PRO A 59 39.57 -14.04 -25.81
C PRO A 59 41.12 -13.85 -25.98
N GLN A 60 41.79 -13.27 -24.97
CA GLN A 60 43.26 -13.10 -25.00
C GLN A 60 43.99 -14.44 -24.88
N ILE A 61 43.50 -15.35 -24.04
CA ILE A 61 44.07 -16.72 -23.96
C ILE A 61 43.86 -17.43 -25.30
N THR A 62 42.68 -17.33 -25.89
CA THR A 62 42.37 -17.92 -27.20
C THR A 62 43.28 -17.34 -28.30
N GLN A 63 43.52 -16.02 -28.28
CA GLN A 63 44.50 -15.37 -29.17
C GLN A 63 45.89 -16.01 -29.05
N ARG A 64 46.40 -16.19 -27.83
CA ARG A 64 47.72 -16.80 -27.60
C ARG A 64 47.76 -18.25 -28.05
N ILE A 65 46.71 -19.04 -27.87
CA ILE A 65 46.63 -20.42 -28.36
C ILE A 65 46.79 -20.43 -29.89
N VAL A 66 46.10 -19.53 -30.59
CA VAL A 66 46.17 -19.48 -32.06
C VAL A 66 47.55 -18.99 -32.53
N ASP A 67 48.07 -17.90 -31.96
CA ASP A 67 49.32 -17.28 -32.44
C ASP A 67 50.59 -18.04 -32.00
N GLU A 68 50.67 -18.50 -30.74
CA GLU A 68 51.90 -19.11 -30.20
C GLU A 68 51.88 -20.63 -30.31
N VAL A 69 50.74 -21.31 -30.10
CA VAL A 69 50.68 -22.78 -30.13
C VAL A 69 50.44 -23.29 -31.55
N ILE A 70 49.33 -22.80 -32.20
CA ILE A 70 48.94 -23.33 -33.51
C ILE A 70 49.90 -22.81 -34.62
N THR A 71 50.07 -21.47 -34.66
CA THR A 71 50.92 -20.87 -35.74
C THR A 71 52.42 -20.93 -35.41
N GLY A 72 52.78 -20.74 -34.12
CA GLY A 72 54.15 -20.72 -33.65
C GLY A 72 54.71 -22.09 -33.24
N GLY A 73 53.91 -23.16 -33.22
CA GLY A 73 54.32 -24.53 -32.92
C GLY A 73 54.78 -24.82 -31.49
N LYS A 74 54.55 -23.91 -30.55
CA LYS A 74 54.92 -24.01 -29.11
C LYS A 74 53.95 -24.86 -28.31
N MET A 75 53.91 -26.17 -28.55
CA MET A 75 52.92 -27.06 -27.85
C MET A 75 53.11 -27.13 -26.36
N GLU A 76 54.26 -26.79 -25.80
CA GLU A 76 54.52 -26.77 -24.34
C GLU A 76 53.59 -25.78 -23.58
N LEU A 77 53.19 -24.70 -24.24
CA LEU A 77 52.32 -23.68 -23.63
C LEU A 77 50.85 -24.09 -23.56
N LEU A 78 50.42 -25.09 -24.36
CA LEU A 78 49.02 -25.48 -24.49
C LEU A 78 48.38 -25.85 -23.15
N THR A 79 49.08 -26.73 -22.41
CA THR A 79 48.55 -27.18 -21.10
C THR A 79 48.35 -26.04 -20.12
N GLY A 80 49.31 -25.10 -20.05
CA GLY A 80 49.21 -23.93 -19.17
C GLY A 80 48.06 -23.00 -19.58
N LEU A 81 47.86 -22.78 -20.89
CA LEU A 81 46.77 -21.94 -21.41
C LEU A 81 45.40 -22.60 -21.19
N LEU A 82 45.26 -23.93 -21.33
CA LEU A 82 44.03 -24.65 -21.04
C LEU A 82 43.67 -24.60 -19.54
N VAL A 83 44.67 -24.80 -18.66
CA VAL A 83 44.47 -24.60 -17.21
C VAL A 83 44.07 -23.17 -16.92
N GLY A 84 44.65 -22.17 -17.61
CA GLY A 84 44.26 -20.78 -17.50
C GLY A 84 42.81 -20.52 -17.86
N ILE A 85 42.25 -21.13 -18.91
CA ILE A 85 40.83 -21.03 -19.28
C ILE A 85 39.94 -21.58 -18.16
N VAL A 86 40.30 -22.75 -17.59
CA VAL A 86 39.55 -23.34 -16.49
C VAL A 86 39.58 -22.43 -15.24
N ALA A 87 40.76 -21.91 -14.90
CA ALA A 87 40.95 -21.00 -13.78
C ALA A 87 40.13 -19.70 -13.94
N VAL A 88 40.12 -19.11 -15.15
CA VAL A 88 39.26 -17.94 -15.49
C VAL A 88 37.79 -18.28 -15.35
N GLY A 89 37.33 -19.44 -15.83
CA GLY A 89 35.97 -19.89 -15.70
C GLY A 89 35.52 -20.05 -14.22
N ILE A 90 36.38 -20.68 -13.40
CA ILE A 90 36.10 -20.84 -11.94
C ILE A 90 36.08 -19.46 -11.27
N GLY A 91 37.04 -18.59 -11.54
CA GLY A 91 37.09 -17.24 -10.98
C GLY A 91 35.85 -16.42 -11.34
N ARG A 92 35.43 -16.49 -12.62
CA ARG A 92 34.19 -15.86 -13.08
C ARG A 92 32.95 -16.35 -12.32
N CYS A 93 32.82 -17.67 -12.11
CA CYS A 93 31.69 -18.22 -11.34
C CYS A 93 31.69 -17.73 -9.90
N ILE A 94 32.86 -17.70 -9.24
CA ILE A 94 32.97 -17.24 -7.84
C ILE A 94 32.58 -15.75 -7.73
N PHE A 95 33.21 -14.88 -8.52
CA PHE A 95 32.97 -13.45 -8.46
C PHE A 95 31.58 -13.07 -9.00
N GLY A 96 31.06 -13.82 -10.00
CA GLY A 96 29.67 -13.70 -10.47
C GLY A 96 28.66 -14.00 -9.36
N TYR A 97 28.86 -15.11 -8.65
CA TYR A 97 28.04 -15.44 -7.48
C TYR A 97 28.12 -14.35 -6.40
N CYS A 98 29.34 -13.90 -6.06
CA CYS A 98 29.51 -12.85 -5.03
C CYS A 98 28.79 -11.55 -5.40
N LYS A 99 28.84 -11.13 -6.68
CA LYS A 99 28.15 -9.94 -7.15
C LYS A 99 26.64 -10.09 -7.05
N GLU A 100 26.05 -11.16 -7.61
CA GLU A 100 24.61 -11.40 -7.62
C GLU A 100 24.06 -11.52 -6.20
N PHE A 101 24.66 -12.39 -5.39
CA PHE A 101 24.26 -12.57 -3.99
C PHE A 101 24.30 -11.26 -3.20
N SER A 102 25.35 -10.46 -3.38
CA SER A 102 25.48 -9.19 -2.66
C SER A 102 24.40 -8.18 -3.07
N PHE A 103 24.14 -8.01 -4.36
CA PHE A 103 23.09 -7.11 -4.84
C PHE A 103 21.71 -7.55 -4.37
N ASP A 104 21.40 -8.84 -4.42
CA ASP A 104 20.10 -9.38 -3.98
C ASP A 104 19.87 -9.21 -2.47
N VAL A 105 20.88 -9.53 -1.66
CA VAL A 105 20.77 -9.36 -0.20
C VAL A 105 20.62 -7.90 0.19
N LEU A 106 21.40 -7.00 -0.44
CA LEU A 106 21.36 -5.57 -0.12
C LEU A 106 20.04 -4.95 -0.55
N SER A 107 19.59 -5.21 -1.76
CA SER A 107 18.34 -4.69 -2.28
C SER A 107 17.13 -5.22 -1.47
N SER A 108 17.14 -6.50 -1.08
CA SER A 108 16.10 -7.09 -0.23
C SER A 108 16.01 -6.43 1.14
N LYS A 109 17.15 -6.13 1.78
CA LYS A 109 17.19 -5.39 3.05
C LYS A 109 16.63 -3.98 2.91
N ILE A 110 17.01 -3.26 1.84
CA ILE A 110 16.51 -1.92 1.56
C ILE A 110 15.01 -1.94 1.24
N GLY A 111 14.55 -2.88 0.42
CA GLY A 111 13.13 -3.05 0.10
C GLY A 111 12.28 -3.32 1.35
N ALA A 112 12.74 -4.21 2.23
CA ALA A 112 12.09 -4.49 3.50
C ALA A 112 12.03 -3.24 4.40
N GLN A 113 13.10 -2.45 4.44
CA GLN A 113 13.14 -1.22 5.25
C GLN A 113 12.22 -0.14 4.67
N ILE A 114 12.18 0.06 3.35
CA ILE A 114 11.25 0.99 2.69
C ILE A 114 9.81 0.59 3.00
N ARG A 115 9.47 -0.70 2.86
CA ARG A 115 8.12 -1.21 3.15
C ARG A 115 7.71 -0.96 4.59
N LYS A 116 8.59 -1.25 5.55
CA LYS A 116 8.37 -1.00 6.97
C LYS A 116 8.14 0.48 7.27
N ASP A 117 8.98 1.36 6.72
CA ASP A 117 8.89 2.79 6.99
C ASP A 117 7.67 3.42 6.28
N LEU A 118 7.34 2.96 5.07
CA LEU A 118 6.14 3.39 4.34
C LEU A 118 4.88 2.99 5.11
N PHE A 119 4.79 1.74 5.55
CA PHE A 119 3.65 1.27 6.33
C PHE A 119 3.49 2.04 7.65
N ARG A 120 4.61 2.29 8.35
CA ARG A 120 4.59 3.13 9.56
C ARG A 120 4.09 4.53 9.27
N HIS A 121 4.56 5.15 8.19
CA HIS A 121 4.13 6.50 7.81
C HIS A 121 2.63 6.53 7.49
N ILE A 122 2.12 5.57 6.71
CA ILE A 122 0.69 5.45 6.40
C ILE A 122 -0.13 5.38 7.70
N GLN A 123 0.30 4.60 8.70
CA GLN A 123 -0.39 4.47 9.99
C GLN A 123 -0.42 5.77 10.82
N THR A 124 0.44 6.75 10.52
CA THR A 124 0.43 8.05 11.19
C THR A 124 -0.48 9.08 10.54
N LEU A 125 -1.00 8.81 9.35
CA LEU A 125 -1.86 9.74 8.62
C LEU A 125 -3.24 9.86 9.26
N SER A 126 -3.86 11.03 9.09
CA SER A 126 -5.20 11.33 9.63
C SER A 126 -6.31 10.66 8.81
N MET A 127 -7.50 10.47 9.42
CA MET A 127 -8.66 9.84 8.77
C MET A 127 -9.05 10.50 7.45
N ASN A 128 -8.96 11.82 7.36
CA ASN A 128 -9.22 12.56 6.12
C ASN A 128 -8.40 12.05 4.90
N TYR A 129 -7.20 11.52 5.11
CA TYR A 129 -6.43 10.89 4.05
C TYR A 129 -7.05 9.56 3.60
N PHE A 130 -7.51 8.74 4.55
CA PHE A 130 -8.14 7.45 4.26
C PHE A 130 -9.52 7.59 3.63
N ASP A 131 -10.28 8.64 3.96
CA ASP A 131 -11.58 8.91 3.34
C ASP A 131 -11.45 9.20 1.83
N ASN A 132 -10.32 9.81 1.43
CA ASN A 132 -10.04 10.20 0.05
C ASN A 132 -9.14 9.21 -0.71
N THR A 133 -8.75 8.09 -0.08
CA THR A 133 -7.79 7.14 -0.67
C THR A 133 -8.30 5.71 -0.53
N ASN A 134 -8.33 5.00 -1.66
CA ASN A 134 -8.74 3.60 -1.65
C ASN A 134 -7.66 2.71 -0.98
N THR A 135 -8.10 1.81 -0.08
CA THR A 135 -7.22 0.85 0.60
C THR A 135 -6.43 -0.03 -0.39
N GLY A 136 -7.07 -0.44 -1.50
CA GLY A 136 -6.41 -1.21 -2.56
C GLY A 136 -5.26 -0.44 -3.21
N GLU A 137 -5.43 0.89 -3.40
CA GLU A 137 -4.36 1.75 -3.89
C GLU A 137 -3.18 1.77 -2.91
N LEU A 138 -3.43 1.94 -1.61
CA LEU A 138 -2.38 1.92 -0.59
C LEU A 138 -1.64 0.59 -0.55
N MET A 139 -2.35 -0.53 -0.68
CA MET A 139 -1.74 -1.86 -0.75
C MET A 139 -0.84 -2.01 -1.98
N ALA A 140 -1.27 -1.53 -3.16
CA ALA A 140 -0.44 -1.50 -4.35
C ALA A 140 0.84 -0.66 -4.16
N ARG A 141 0.76 0.47 -3.41
CA ARG A 141 1.96 1.27 -3.08
C ARG A 141 2.92 0.51 -2.17
N VAL A 142 2.41 -0.16 -1.12
CA VAL A 142 3.25 -0.88 -0.13
C VAL A 142 3.87 -2.14 -0.73
N LYS A 143 3.19 -2.80 -1.66
CA LYS A 143 3.64 -4.04 -2.30
C LYS A 143 4.31 -3.74 -3.64
N ASP A 144 3.52 -3.42 -4.66
CA ASP A 144 3.97 -3.45 -6.06
C ASP A 144 4.96 -2.31 -6.39
N ASP A 145 4.70 -1.08 -5.90
CA ASP A 145 5.60 0.05 -6.15
C ASP A 145 6.91 -0.09 -5.35
N VAL A 146 6.89 -0.66 -4.15
CA VAL A 146 8.12 -0.97 -3.40
C VAL A 146 8.91 -2.08 -4.09
N ASP A 147 8.25 -3.10 -4.65
CA ASP A 147 8.90 -4.19 -5.38
C ASP A 147 9.62 -3.69 -6.64
N LYS A 148 9.03 -2.71 -7.35
CA LYS A 148 9.69 -2.06 -8.49
C LYS A 148 10.95 -1.29 -8.09
N ILE A 149 10.91 -0.57 -6.96
CA ILE A 149 12.10 0.12 -6.44
C ILE A 149 13.15 -0.88 -5.98
N TRP A 150 12.74 -1.94 -5.27
CA TRP A 150 13.64 -3.01 -4.86
C TRP A 150 14.33 -3.65 -6.05
N ASN A 151 13.57 -4.02 -7.10
CA ASN A 151 14.11 -4.60 -8.33
C ASN A 151 15.09 -3.65 -9.03
N ALA A 152 14.76 -2.35 -9.08
CA ALA A 152 15.64 -1.33 -9.67
C ALA A 152 16.95 -1.14 -8.89
N MET A 153 16.94 -1.32 -7.57
CA MET A 153 18.15 -1.23 -6.74
C MET A 153 18.94 -2.54 -6.70
N GLY A 154 18.29 -3.67 -6.98
CA GLY A 154 18.89 -5.00 -7.08
C GLY A 154 19.28 -5.35 -8.50
N TYR A 155 18.50 -6.24 -9.10
CA TYR A 155 18.83 -6.87 -10.39
C TYR A 155 18.96 -5.88 -11.56
N VAL A 156 18.01 -4.98 -11.73
CA VAL A 156 18.03 -3.98 -12.81
C VAL A 156 19.19 -3.00 -12.66
N GLY A 157 19.42 -2.51 -11.44
CA GLY A 157 20.54 -1.62 -11.12
C GLY A 157 21.89 -2.31 -11.31
N MET A 158 22.00 -3.56 -10.87
CA MET A 158 23.17 -4.40 -11.11
C MET A 158 23.46 -4.54 -12.60
N LEU A 159 22.45 -4.96 -13.39
CA LEU A 159 22.61 -5.12 -14.84
C LEU A 159 22.94 -3.81 -15.55
N THR A 160 22.37 -2.69 -15.12
CA THR A 160 22.67 -1.37 -15.69
C THR A 160 24.15 -1.02 -15.51
N ILE A 161 24.69 -1.22 -14.30
CA ILE A 161 26.11 -0.97 -13.99
C ILE A 161 26.98 -1.97 -14.76
N GLU A 162 26.58 -3.24 -14.80
CA GLU A 162 27.30 -4.30 -15.52
C GLU A 162 27.42 -4.02 -17.01
N VAL A 163 26.33 -3.62 -17.66
CA VAL A 163 26.33 -3.25 -19.10
C VAL A 163 27.33 -2.12 -19.36
N VAL A 164 27.35 -1.08 -18.53
CA VAL A 164 28.28 0.04 -18.70
C VAL A 164 29.72 -0.41 -18.54
N ILE A 165 30.05 -1.20 -17.52
CA ILE A 165 31.38 -1.72 -17.26
C ILE A 165 31.81 -2.67 -18.39
N HIS A 166 30.92 -3.61 -18.76
CA HIS A 166 31.19 -4.61 -19.81
C HIS A 166 31.47 -3.96 -21.15
N VAL A 167 30.61 -3.04 -21.60
CA VAL A 167 30.78 -2.29 -22.85
C VAL A 167 32.11 -1.52 -22.85
N SER A 168 32.41 -0.84 -21.74
CA SER A 168 33.64 -0.06 -21.61
C SER A 168 34.89 -0.96 -21.73
N MET A 169 34.88 -2.12 -21.06
CA MET A 169 36.02 -3.07 -21.11
C MET A 169 36.16 -3.73 -22.49
N VAL A 170 35.05 -4.16 -23.10
CA VAL A 170 35.09 -4.75 -24.45
C VAL A 170 35.64 -3.76 -25.46
N LEU A 171 35.12 -2.52 -25.47
CA LEU A 171 35.63 -1.49 -26.38
C LEU A 171 37.11 -1.19 -26.11
N TYR A 172 37.54 -1.09 -24.86
CA TYR A 172 38.93 -0.90 -24.50
C TYR A 172 39.81 -2.00 -25.10
N CYS A 173 39.47 -3.27 -24.95
CA CYS A 173 40.20 -4.41 -25.52
C CYS A 173 40.23 -4.37 -27.06
N MET A 174 39.08 -4.02 -27.69
CA MET A 174 39.01 -3.94 -29.16
C MET A 174 39.86 -2.78 -29.72
N PHE A 175 39.83 -1.60 -29.08
CA PHE A 175 40.66 -0.46 -29.47
C PHE A 175 42.15 -0.75 -29.33
N HIS A 176 42.53 -1.52 -28.29
CA HIS A 176 43.93 -1.94 -28.09
C HIS A 176 44.42 -2.93 -29.18
N LEU A 177 43.54 -3.83 -29.66
CA LEU A 177 43.87 -4.79 -30.71
C LEU A 177 43.95 -4.12 -32.09
N ASN A 178 42.93 -3.38 -32.48
CA ASN A 178 42.89 -2.64 -33.74
C ASN A 178 41.88 -1.50 -33.68
N TRP A 179 42.38 -0.26 -33.53
CA TRP A 179 41.53 0.91 -33.36
C TRP A 179 40.61 1.22 -34.56
N LYS A 180 41.07 0.89 -35.82
CA LYS A 180 40.27 1.13 -37.03
C LYS A 180 39.05 0.20 -37.09
N LEU A 181 39.26 -1.10 -36.81
CA LEU A 181 38.19 -2.07 -36.77
C LEU A 181 37.24 -1.84 -35.58
N ALA A 182 37.74 -1.35 -34.45
CA ALA A 182 36.94 -1.08 -33.25
C ALA A 182 35.91 0.05 -33.43
N LEU A 183 36.06 0.92 -34.43
CA LEU A 183 35.07 1.95 -34.77
C LEU A 183 33.74 1.34 -35.24
N ILE A 184 33.74 0.17 -35.86
CA ILE A 184 32.52 -0.47 -36.38
C ILE A 184 31.61 -0.91 -35.25
N PRO A 185 32.03 -1.72 -34.24
CA PRO A 185 31.22 -2.01 -33.07
C PRO A 185 30.77 -0.76 -32.33
N LEU A 186 31.61 0.25 -32.17
CA LEU A 186 31.25 1.51 -31.54
C LEU A 186 30.08 2.20 -32.25
N VAL A 187 30.13 2.37 -33.58
CA VAL A 187 29.07 2.96 -34.38
C VAL A 187 27.79 2.12 -34.33
N THR A 188 27.91 0.79 -34.39
CA THR A 188 26.77 -0.12 -34.30
C THR A 188 26.10 -0.05 -32.93
N MET A 189 26.85 0.05 -31.84
CA MET A 189 26.32 0.21 -30.49
C MET A 189 25.55 1.54 -30.33
N ILE A 190 26.13 2.63 -30.85
CA ILE A 190 25.45 3.95 -30.83
C ILE A 190 24.15 3.90 -31.67
N SER A 191 24.17 3.26 -32.84
CA SER A 191 22.95 3.12 -33.65
C SER A 191 21.89 2.26 -32.97
N CYS A 192 22.28 1.16 -32.33
CA CYS A 192 21.36 0.34 -31.52
C CYS A 192 20.75 1.14 -30.34
N GLY A 193 21.55 1.92 -29.62
CA GLY A 193 21.10 2.78 -28.56
C GLY A 193 20.08 3.84 -29.05
N ALA A 194 20.35 4.48 -30.18
CA ALA A 194 19.44 5.44 -30.78
C ALA A 194 18.07 4.81 -31.17
N ILE A 195 18.13 3.61 -31.77
CA ILE A 195 16.93 2.86 -32.16
C ILE A 195 16.17 2.38 -30.92
N ALA A 196 16.87 1.94 -29.87
CA ALA A 196 16.25 1.56 -28.60
C ALA A 196 15.45 2.72 -27.99
N ILE A 197 16.02 3.92 -27.97
CA ILE A 197 15.31 5.14 -27.48
C ILE A 197 14.07 5.46 -28.33
N ILE A 198 14.16 5.31 -29.66
CA ILE A 198 13.02 5.53 -30.55
C ILE A 198 11.92 4.49 -30.31
N MET A 199 12.29 3.24 -30.14
CA MET A 199 11.37 2.15 -29.82
C MET A 199 10.66 2.40 -28.49
N GLU A 200 11.42 2.74 -27.44
CA GLU A 200 10.92 3.03 -26.09
C GLU A 200 9.87 4.13 -26.12
N ARG A 201 10.16 5.28 -26.73
CA ARG A 201 9.19 6.37 -26.85
C ARG A 201 7.86 5.99 -27.51
N LYS A 202 7.89 4.98 -28.41
CA LYS A 202 6.67 4.46 -29.03
C LYS A 202 5.93 3.47 -28.15
N LEU A 203 6.66 2.72 -27.35
CA LEU A 203 6.10 1.75 -26.41
C LEU A 203 5.50 2.43 -25.18
N ASP A 204 6.10 3.52 -24.69
CA ASP A 204 5.64 4.24 -23.49
C ASP A 204 4.13 4.54 -23.53
N LYS A 205 3.65 5.12 -24.63
CA LYS A 205 2.23 5.45 -24.77
C LYS A 205 1.35 4.19 -24.82
N ILE A 206 1.81 3.14 -25.51
CA ILE A 206 1.08 1.88 -25.61
C ILE A 206 1.02 1.19 -24.22
N TYR A 207 2.11 1.23 -23.45
CA TYR A 207 2.13 0.70 -22.09
C TYR A 207 1.18 1.46 -21.15
N GLU A 208 1.09 2.80 -21.29
CA GLU A 208 0.12 3.60 -20.55
C GLU A 208 -1.31 3.18 -20.88
N ASP A 209 -1.65 3.09 -22.18
CA ASP A 209 -2.98 2.65 -22.65
C ASP A 209 -3.31 1.21 -22.18
N ILE A 210 -2.33 0.28 -22.21
CA ILE A 210 -2.47 -1.09 -21.70
C ILE A 210 -2.74 -1.08 -20.19
N SER A 211 -2.01 -0.27 -19.45
CA SER A 211 -2.16 -0.17 -18.00
C SER A 211 -3.52 0.39 -17.59
N GLU A 212 -4.01 1.41 -18.31
CA GLU A 212 -5.34 1.99 -18.10
C GLU A 212 -6.44 0.97 -18.39
N GLU A 213 -6.37 0.29 -19.54
CA GLU A 213 -7.38 -0.69 -19.92
C GLU A 213 -7.37 -1.92 -18.99
N ASN A 214 -6.19 -2.35 -18.54
CA ASN A 214 -6.06 -3.42 -17.55
C ASN A 214 -6.71 -3.04 -16.21
N ALA A 215 -6.56 -1.78 -15.77
CA ALA A 215 -7.22 -1.28 -14.57
C ALA A 215 -8.76 -1.34 -14.71
N VAL A 216 -9.30 -0.91 -15.87
CA VAL A 216 -10.74 -0.99 -16.15
C VAL A 216 -11.21 -2.44 -16.18
N LEU A 217 -10.48 -3.33 -16.85
CA LEU A 217 -10.79 -4.75 -16.94
C LEU A 217 -10.83 -5.42 -15.57
N THR A 218 -9.83 -5.11 -14.73
CA THR A 218 -9.75 -5.59 -13.34
C THR A 218 -10.95 -5.09 -12.52
N THR A 219 -11.28 -3.80 -12.61
CA THR A 219 -12.44 -3.22 -11.92
C THR A 219 -13.75 -3.91 -12.34
N VAL A 220 -13.97 -4.12 -13.64
CA VAL A 220 -15.16 -4.84 -14.14
C VAL A 220 -15.21 -6.25 -13.59
N ALA A 221 -14.08 -6.96 -13.53
CA ALA A 221 -14.02 -8.30 -12.96
C ALA A 221 -14.30 -8.31 -11.45
N GLU A 222 -13.69 -7.41 -10.69
CA GLU A 222 -13.89 -7.29 -9.23
C GLU A 222 -15.33 -6.94 -8.88
N GLU A 223 -15.95 -5.97 -9.57
CA GLU A 223 -17.36 -5.60 -9.38
C GLU A 223 -18.29 -6.79 -9.64
N ASN A 224 -18.05 -7.52 -10.74
CA ASN A 224 -18.87 -8.66 -11.10
C ASN A 224 -18.73 -9.85 -10.14
N LEU A 225 -17.50 -10.13 -9.65
CA LEU A 225 -17.24 -11.18 -8.68
C LEU A 225 -17.80 -10.82 -7.30
N ALA A 226 -17.62 -9.59 -6.87
CA ALA A 226 -18.18 -9.10 -5.60
C ALA A 226 -19.72 -9.07 -5.65
N GLY A 227 -20.28 -8.62 -6.77
CA GLY A 227 -21.71 -8.49 -7.01
C GLY A 227 -22.38 -9.73 -7.64
N VAL A 228 -21.73 -10.90 -7.69
CA VAL A 228 -22.22 -12.08 -8.44
C VAL A 228 -23.64 -12.51 -8.05
N ARG A 229 -24.02 -12.36 -6.78
CA ARG A 229 -25.38 -12.66 -6.30
C ARG A 229 -26.41 -11.74 -6.96
N THR A 230 -26.09 -10.45 -7.09
CA THR A 230 -26.94 -9.47 -7.76
C THR A 230 -27.04 -9.76 -9.25
N VAL A 231 -25.91 -10.04 -9.92
CA VAL A 231 -25.91 -10.41 -11.35
C VAL A 231 -26.81 -11.62 -11.61
N LYS A 232 -26.69 -12.65 -10.75
CA LYS A 232 -27.53 -13.87 -10.84
C LYS A 232 -29.00 -13.60 -10.53
N ALA A 233 -29.29 -12.80 -9.47
CA ALA A 233 -30.64 -12.47 -9.08
C ALA A 233 -31.41 -11.71 -10.18
N PHE A 234 -30.70 -10.92 -10.98
CA PHE A 234 -31.29 -10.16 -12.10
C PHE A 234 -31.08 -10.83 -13.47
N ALA A 235 -30.52 -12.05 -13.53
CA ALA A 235 -30.22 -12.80 -14.74
C ALA A 235 -29.45 -11.97 -15.80
N ARG A 236 -28.43 -11.21 -15.36
CA ARG A 236 -27.67 -10.28 -16.20
C ARG A 236 -26.31 -10.83 -16.63
N GLU A 237 -26.05 -12.13 -16.47
CA GLU A 237 -24.76 -12.76 -16.75
C GLU A 237 -24.29 -12.47 -18.18
N LYS A 238 -25.17 -12.58 -19.17
CA LYS A 238 -24.80 -12.33 -20.57
C LYS A 238 -24.32 -10.89 -20.79
N PHE A 239 -25.02 -9.93 -20.21
CA PHE A 239 -24.65 -8.51 -20.32
C PHE A 239 -23.27 -8.23 -19.67
N GLU A 240 -23.04 -8.76 -18.49
CA GLU A 240 -21.75 -8.55 -17.79
C GLU A 240 -20.60 -9.27 -18.49
N ILE A 241 -20.84 -10.47 -19.06
CA ILE A 241 -19.87 -11.17 -19.90
C ILE A 241 -19.54 -10.35 -21.14
N GLU A 242 -20.52 -9.80 -21.85
CA GLU A 242 -20.29 -8.96 -23.02
C GLU A 242 -19.53 -7.70 -22.69
N LYS A 243 -19.84 -7.04 -21.56
CA LYS A 243 -19.10 -5.88 -21.02
C LYS A 243 -17.64 -6.24 -20.79
N PHE A 244 -17.36 -7.33 -20.08
CA PHE A 244 -16.00 -7.82 -19.83
C PHE A 244 -15.27 -8.15 -21.14
N LEU A 245 -15.90 -8.87 -22.06
CA LEU A 245 -15.30 -9.25 -23.35
C LEU A 245 -14.98 -8.04 -24.22
N SER A 246 -15.76 -6.96 -24.16
CA SER A 246 -15.46 -5.72 -24.90
C SER A 246 -14.16 -5.07 -24.43
N HIS A 247 -13.93 -4.98 -23.12
CA HIS A 247 -12.69 -4.49 -22.53
C HIS A 247 -11.52 -5.44 -22.77
N ASN A 248 -11.74 -6.75 -22.63
CA ASN A 248 -10.73 -7.76 -22.93
C ASN A 248 -10.27 -7.72 -24.39
N LYS A 249 -11.19 -7.46 -25.34
CA LYS A 249 -10.83 -7.27 -26.75
C LYS A 249 -9.97 -6.03 -26.94
N ARG A 250 -10.29 -4.91 -26.29
CA ARG A 250 -9.48 -3.68 -26.37
C ARG A 250 -8.10 -3.90 -25.76
N TYR A 251 -8.01 -4.57 -24.61
CA TYR A 251 -6.74 -4.97 -24.00
C TYR A 251 -5.91 -5.85 -24.96
N TYR A 252 -6.54 -6.83 -25.62
CA TYR A 252 -5.92 -7.66 -26.65
C TYR A 252 -5.38 -6.80 -27.81
N ASP A 253 -6.18 -5.89 -28.37
CA ASP A 253 -5.79 -5.05 -29.50
C ASP A 253 -4.62 -4.14 -29.16
N LEU A 254 -4.54 -3.63 -27.92
CA LEU A 254 -3.41 -2.86 -27.42
C LEU A 254 -2.15 -3.71 -27.30
N ASN A 255 -2.23 -4.95 -26.78
CA ASN A 255 -1.11 -5.89 -26.74
C ASN A 255 -0.63 -6.29 -28.15
N ILE A 256 -1.53 -6.44 -29.11
CA ILE A 256 -1.16 -6.64 -30.52
C ILE A 256 -0.44 -5.40 -31.08
N SER A 257 -0.85 -4.20 -30.70
CA SER A 257 -0.18 -2.97 -31.09
C SER A 257 1.23 -2.86 -30.52
N GLN A 258 1.42 -3.26 -29.26
CA GLN A 258 2.74 -3.42 -28.63
C GLN A 258 3.61 -4.42 -29.42
N SER A 259 3.05 -5.60 -29.69
CA SER A 259 3.74 -6.66 -30.44
C SER A 259 4.17 -6.19 -31.84
N LYS A 260 3.35 -5.41 -32.54
CA LYS A 260 3.70 -4.84 -33.85
C LYS A 260 4.91 -3.90 -33.76
N VAL A 261 5.04 -3.13 -32.69
CA VAL A 261 6.21 -2.29 -32.48
C VAL A 261 7.44 -3.16 -32.22
N LEU A 262 7.33 -4.15 -31.33
CA LEU A 262 8.44 -5.07 -31.02
C LEU A 262 8.92 -5.83 -32.25
N VAL A 263 8.01 -6.43 -33.02
CA VAL A 263 8.33 -7.17 -34.26
C VAL A 263 9.00 -6.27 -35.31
N LYS A 264 8.73 -4.97 -35.30
CA LYS A 264 9.38 -4.03 -36.23
C LYS A 264 10.83 -3.74 -35.85
N TYR A 265 11.13 -3.59 -34.56
CA TYR A 265 12.45 -3.12 -34.10
C TYR A 265 13.34 -4.26 -33.61
N TYR A 266 12.81 -5.31 -32.98
CA TYR A 266 13.58 -6.40 -32.41
C TYR A 266 14.45 -7.16 -33.46
N PRO A 267 13.94 -7.47 -34.69
CA PRO A 267 14.78 -8.10 -35.72
C PRO A 267 16.01 -7.28 -36.11
N TYR A 268 15.93 -5.94 -35.99
CA TYR A 268 17.09 -5.10 -36.24
C TYR A 268 18.23 -5.39 -35.25
N PHE A 269 17.92 -5.43 -33.95
CA PHE A 269 18.91 -5.75 -32.93
C PHE A 269 19.51 -7.14 -33.13
N GLN A 270 18.66 -8.13 -33.43
CA GLN A 270 19.07 -9.50 -33.74
C GLN A 270 19.98 -9.57 -34.98
N PHE A 271 19.61 -8.86 -36.04
CA PHE A 271 20.37 -8.81 -37.26
C PHE A 271 21.75 -8.16 -37.03
N VAL A 272 21.79 -7.00 -36.40
CA VAL A 272 23.05 -6.28 -36.12
C VAL A 272 23.95 -7.11 -35.23
N GLY A 273 23.39 -7.70 -34.14
CA GLY A 273 24.15 -8.55 -33.24
C GLY A 273 24.79 -9.77 -33.91
N LYS A 274 24.09 -10.40 -34.88
CA LYS A 274 24.61 -11.55 -35.63
C LYS A 274 25.48 -11.15 -36.81
N ALA A 275 25.18 -10.03 -37.46
CA ALA A 275 25.95 -9.52 -38.59
C ALA A 275 27.33 -8.95 -38.17
N LEU A 276 27.43 -8.39 -36.96
CA LEU A 276 28.64 -7.77 -36.45
C LEU A 276 29.82 -8.76 -36.40
N PRO A 277 29.75 -9.96 -35.79
CA PRO A 277 30.82 -10.92 -35.80
C PRO A 277 31.20 -11.39 -37.23
N VAL A 278 30.22 -11.52 -38.13
CA VAL A 278 30.46 -11.87 -39.53
C VAL A 278 31.26 -10.75 -40.25
N ALA A 279 30.82 -9.51 -40.10
CA ALA A 279 31.52 -8.34 -40.64
C ALA A 279 32.95 -8.25 -40.08
N MET A 280 33.13 -8.49 -38.78
CA MET A 280 34.46 -8.51 -38.16
C MET A 280 35.32 -9.65 -38.70
N THR A 281 34.78 -10.83 -38.98
CA THR A 281 35.50 -11.94 -39.58
C THR A 281 35.99 -11.58 -40.99
N ILE A 282 35.15 -10.98 -41.83
CA ILE A 282 35.49 -10.59 -43.19
C ILE A 282 36.56 -9.48 -43.20
N LEU A 283 36.26 -8.35 -42.51
CA LEU A 283 37.15 -7.18 -42.53
C LEU A 283 38.45 -7.43 -41.77
N GLY A 284 38.41 -8.17 -40.66
CA GLY A 284 39.56 -8.59 -39.93
C GLY A 284 40.38 -9.62 -40.70
N GLY A 285 39.74 -10.55 -41.45
CA GLY A 285 40.42 -11.48 -42.35
C GLY A 285 41.20 -10.77 -43.46
N VAL A 286 40.62 -9.74 -44.08
CA VAL A 286 41.31 -8.85 -45.01
C VAL A 286 42.51 -8.16 -44.33
N SER A 287 42.36 -7.71 -43.08
CA SER A 287 43.45 -7.08 -42.30
C SER A 287 44.60 -8.08 -42.01
N VAL A 288 44.29 -9.36 -41.76
CA VAL A 288 45.27 -10.42 -41.57
C VAL A 288 46.03 -10.69 -42.89
N MET A 289 45.33 -10.78 -44.03
CA MET A 289 45.94 -10.96 -45.33
C MET A 289 46.91 -9.83 -45.69
N HIS A 290 46.67 -8.60 -45.26
CA HIS A 290 47.56 -7.46 -45.43
C HIS A 290 48.67 -7.36 -44.37
N GLY A 291 48.79 -8.31 -43.45
CA GLY A 291 49.79 -8.32 -42.39
C GLY A 291 49.59 -7.29 -41.26
N ASN A 292 48.41 -6.63 -41.21
CA ASN A 292 48.11 -5.62 -40.19
C ASN A 292 47.56 -6.20 -38.86
N MET A 293 47.34 -7.52 -38.82
CA MET A 293 46.74 -8.22 -37.66
C MET A 293 47.16 -9.70 -37.69
N THR A 294 47.36 -10.32 -36.51
CA THR A 294 47.60 -11.77 -36.41
C THR A 294 46.29 -12.55 -36.50
N LEU A 295 46.39 -13.85 -36.84
CA LEU A 295 45.22 -14.72 -36.90
C LEU A 295 44.55 -14.86 -35.50
N GLY A 296 45.36 -14.98 -34.44
CA GLY A 296 44.85 -15.01 -33.07
C GLY A 296 44.18 -13.72 -32.66
N SER A 297 44.74 -12.56 -33.08
CA SER A 297 44.07 -11.26 -32.83
C SER A 297 42.72 -11.16 -33.53
N LEU A 298 42.54 -11.74 -34.72
CA LEU A 298 41.25 -11.82 -35.41
C LEU A 298 40.25 -12.65 -34.61
N VAL A 299 40.66 -13.83 -34.11
CA VAL A 299 39.79 -14.69 -33.29
C VAL A 299 39.33 -13.98 -32.03
N ALA A 300 40.25 -13.33 -31.32
CA ALA A 300 39.90 -12.54 -30.13
C ALA A 300 38.95 -11.38 -30.47
N PHE A 301 39.17 -10.69 -31.58
CA PHE A 301 38.34 -9.57 -32.02
C PHE A 301 36.91 -10.01 -32.37
N VAL A 302 36.74 -11.16 -33.02
CA VAL A 302 35.42 -11.74 -33.31
C VAL A 302 34.69 -12.12 -32.01
N GLU A 303 35.42 -12.68 -31.03
CA GLU A 303 34.84 -13.05 -29.74
C GLU A 303 34.40 -11.80 -28.96
N TYR A 304 35.21 -10.73 -28.92
CA TYR A 304 34.77 -9.44 -28.34
C TYR A 304 33.57 -8.86 -29.07
N SER A 305 33.48 -9.01 -30.40
CA SER A 305 32.29 -8.54 -31.14
C SER A 305 31.00 -9.28 -30.77
N ARG A 306 31.08 -10.57 -30.43
CA ARG A 306 29.95 -11.34 -29.87
C ARG A 306 29.54 -10.83 -28.52
N ASN A 307 30.51 -10.46 -27.68
CA ASN A 307 30.22 -9.89 -26.34
C ASN A 307 29.52 -8.52 -26.38
N CYS A 308 29.51 -7.82 -27.52
CA CYS A 308 28.73 -6.59 -27.73
C CYS A 308 27.23 -6.85 -27.92
N THR A 309 26.81 -8.07 -28.29
CA THR A 309 25.41 -8.37 -28.66
C THR A 309 24.49 -8.33 -27.47
N TRP A 310 24.87 -8.99 -26.36
CA TRP A 310 24.02 -9.03 -25.15
C TRP A 310 23.69 -7.66 -24.57
N PRO A 311 24.64 -6.71 -24.41
CA PRO A 311 24.30 -5.35 -23.95
C PRO A 311 23.31 -4.62 -24.87
N MET A 312 23.41 -4.82 -26.17
CA MET A 312 22.49 -4.20 -27.13
C MET A 312 21.05 -4.70 -26.98
N GLU A 313 20.87 -6.00 -26.70
CA GLU A 313 19.55 -6.61 -26.48
C GLU A 313 18.92 -6.15 -25.17
N MET A 314 19.72 -5.89 -24.14
CA MET A 314 19.24 -5.51 -22.81
C MET A 314 18.81 -4.03 -22.70
N LEU A 315 19.29 -3.13 -23.57
CA LEU A 315 19.03 -1.69 -23.45
C LEU A 315 17.54 -1.34 -23.37
N GLY A 316 16.71 -1.93 -24.23
CA GLY A 316 15.27 -1.63 -24.25
C GLY A 316 14.56 -2.05 -22.95
N TRP A 317 14.87 -3.27 -22.47
CA TRP A 317 14.27 -3.79 -21.24
C TRP A 317 14.72 -3.00 -19.99
N LEU A 318 16.02 -2.71 -19.87
CA LEU A 318 16.56 -1.92 -18.76
C LEU A 318 15.94 -0.52 -18.68
N THR A 319 15.74 0.14 -19.83
CA THR A 319 15.13 1.49 -19.87
C THR A 319 13.69 1.45 -19.35
N ASN A 320 12.90 0.45 -19.79
CA ASN A 320 11.51 0.28 -19.34
C ASN A 320 11.43 0.06 -17.82
N ASP A 321 12.24 -0.84 -17.27
CA ASP A 321 12.21 -1.16 -15.85
C ASP A 321 12.69 0.00 -14.97
N LEU A 322 13.71 0.74 -15.40
CA LEU A 322 14.15 1.95 -14.72
C LEU A 322 13.07 3.05 -14.75
N SER A 323 12.41 3.25 -15.89
CA SER A 323 11.31 4.22 -16.02
C SER A 323 10.14 3.85 -15.09
N SER A 324 9.78 2.56 -15.04
CA SER A 324 8.75 2.04 -14.13
C SER A 324 9.12 2.27 -12.65
N ALA A 325 10.38 2.03 -12.28
CA ALA A 325 10.86 2.27 -10.92
C ALA A 325 10.83 3.77 -10.54
N VAL A 326 11.21 4.67 -11.48
CA VAL A 326 11.13 6.12 -11.28
C VAL A 326 9.68 6.57 -11.09
N ALA A 327 8.73 6.01 -11.86
CA ALA A 327 7.31 6.28 -11.69
C ALA A 327 6.80 5.83 -10.31
N SER A 328 7.15 4.61 -9.88
CA SER A 328 6.81 4.07 -8.55
C SER A 328 7.43 4.89 -7.42
N TYR A 329 8.67 5.32 -7.57
CA TYR A 329 9.33 6.23 -6.63
C TYR A 329 8.55 7.56 -6.46
N LYS A 330 8.09 8.17 -7.56
CA LYS A 330 7.29 9.40 -7.51
C LYS A 330 5.98 9.20 -6.75
N LYS A 331 5.31 8.05 -6.91
CA LYS A 331 4.08 7.70 -6.21
C LYS A 331 4.31 7.54 -4.70
N ILE A 332 5.33 6.78 -4.30
CA ILE A 332 5.71 6.61 -2.89
C ILE A 332 6.12 7.95 -2.27
N LYS A 333 6.90 8.75 -3.01
CA LYS A 333 7.29 10.10 -2.57
C LYS A 333 6.07 10.99 -2.29
N LYS A 334 4.98 10.88 -3.07
CA LYS A 334 3.74 11.63 -2.83
C LYS A 334 3.13 11.26 -1.47
N ILE A 335 3.10 9.96 -1.11
CA ILE A 335 2.58 9.51 0.20
C ILE A 335 3.44 10.07 1.35
N TYR A 336 4.77 10.03 1.22
CA TYR A 336 5.66 10.64 2.24
C TYR A 336 5.53 12.17 2.33
N GLY A 337 5.00 12.82 1.30
CA GLY A 337 4.68 14.24 1.32
C GLY A 337 3.34 14.58 1.99
N GLU A 338 2.52 13.57 2.30
CA GLU A 338 1.29 13.78 3.06
C GLU A 338 1.62 13.83 4.56
N THR A 339 1.10 14.85 5.23
CA THR A 339 1.32 15.03 6.67
C THR A 339 0.04 14.74 7.44
N ALA A 340 0.18 14.16 8.62
CA ALA A 340 -0.96 14.02 9.52
C ALA A 340 -1.50 15.41 9.88
N MET A 341 -2.77 15.67 9.58
CA MET A 341 -3.44 16.92 9.99
C MET A 341 -3.66 16.96 11.50
N ILE A 342 -3.90 15.79 12.10
CA ILE A 342 -4.13 15.63 13.53
C ILE A 342 -2.83 15.10 14.15
N LYS A 343 -2.22 15.93 15.00
CA LYS A 343 -0.98 15.61 15.72
C LYS A 343 -1.12 16.02 17.18
N ASP A 344 -0.31 15.42 18.05
CA ASP A 344 -0.14 15.93 19.40
C ASP A 344 0.54 17.31 19.35
N GLU A 345 0.21 18.19 20.28
CA GLU A 345 0.98 19.41 20.52
C GLU A 345 2.41 19.04 20.99
N GLU A 346 3.35 19.98 20.95
CA GLU A 346 4.73 19.74 21.39
C GLU A 346 4.80 19.31 22.86
N GLN A 347 3.88 19.80 23.67
CA GLN A 347 3.74 19.44 25.09
C GLN A 347 2.27 19.11 25.39
N PRO A 348 1.79 17.90 24.99
CA PRO A 348 0.41 17.54 25.20
C PRO A 348 0.11 17.37 26.71
N VAL A 349 -1.05 17.82 27.12
CA VAL A 349 -1.56 17.61 28.47
C VAL A 349 -1.82 16.13 28.69
N VAL A 350 -1.32 15.58 29.78
CA VAL A 350 -1.60 14.22 30.24
C VAL A 350 -2.30 14.32 31.59
N LEU A 351 -3.55 13.85 31.63
CA LEU A 351 -4.33 13.81 32.87
C LEU A 351 -3.84 12.64 33.74
N GLU A 352 -3.76 12.85 35.07
CA GLU A 352 -3.38 11.76 36.00
C GLU A 352 -4.38 10.59 35.91
N GLN A 353 -5.66 10.90 35.89
CA GLN A 353 -6.76 9.94 35.72
C GLN A 353 -7.87 10.57 34.88
N VAL A 354 -8.34 9.85 33.87
CA VAL A 354 -9.50 10.27 33.10
C VAL A 354 -10.75 9.72 33.78
N LYS A 355 -11.66 10.62 34.20
CA LYS A 355 -12.96 10.28 34.82
C LYS A 355 -14.04 10.05 33.79
N GLY A 356 -13.93 10.73 32.65
CA GLY A 356 -14.85 10.58 31.53
C GLY A 356 -16.00 11.62 31.50
N ASP A 357 -15.81 12.80 32.09
CA ASP A 357 -16.72 13.94 31.86
C ASP A 357 -16.53 14.43 30.42
N ILE A 358 -17.63 14.64 29.68
CA ILE A 358 -17.60 15.04 28.27
C ILE A 358 -18.36 16.34 28.11
N SER A 359 -17.79 17.35 27.46
CA SER A 359 -18.53 18.54 27.06
C SER A 359 -18.25 18.94 25.61
N PHE A 360 -19.33 19.32 24.93
CA PHE A 360 -19.34 19.98 23.63
C PHE A 360 -19.76 21.41 23.84
N GLU A 361 -18.91 22.38 23.54
CA GLU A 361 -19.13 23.79 23.74
C GLU A 361 -19.18 24.52 22.42
N HIS A 362 -20.37 24.91 21.96
CA HIS A 362 -20.62 25.62 20.71
C HIS A 362 -19.91 24.99 19.48
N VAL A 363 -19.95 23.65 19.39
CA VAL A 363 -19.21 22.91 18.38
C VAL A 363 -19.88 23.01 17.02
N SER A 364 -19.14 23.51 16.05
CA SER A 364 -19.48 23.44 14.62
C SER A 364 -18.44 22.64 13.86
N PHE A 365 -18.88 21.88 12.87
CA PHE A 365 -18.02 21.01 12.09
C PHE A 365 -18.41 21.01 10.62
N SER A 366 -17.42 21.23 9.74
CA SER A 366 -17.58 21.26 8.28
C SER A 366 -16.50 20.43 7.60
N ILE A 367 -16.87 19.68 6.57
CA ILE A 367 -15.95 18.95 5.68
C ILE A 367 -16.15 19.46 4.25
N GLU A 368 -15.07 19.84 3.57
CA GLU A 368 -15.09 20.31 2.18
C GLU A 368 -16.12 21.44 1.94
N GLY A 369 -16.29 22.33 2.91
CA GLY A 369 -17.23 23.44 2.82
C GLY A 369 -18.71 23.09 3.08
N LYS A 370 -19.02 21.82 3.34
CA LYS A 370 -20.36 21.37 3.75
C LYS A 370 -20.45 21.36 5.27
N ASN A 371 -21.40 22.13 5.82
CA ASN A 371 -21.66 22.14 7.24
C ASN A 371 -22.37 20.84 7.65
N ILE A 372 -21.80 20.12 8.64
CA ILE A 372 -22.30 18.83 9.15
C ILE A 372 -22.89 19.00 10.53
N LEU A 373 -22.25 19.79 11.41
CA LEU A 373 -22.76 20.12 12.74
C LEU A 373 -22.70 21.62 12.94
N SER A 374 -23.73 22.17 13.58
CA SER A 374 -23.92 23.60 13.86
C SER A 374 -24.27 23.80 15.30
N ASP A 375 -23.45 24.54 16.04
CA ASP A 375 -23.69 24.99 17.41
C ASP A 375 -24.15 23.86 18.38
N ILE A 376 -23.44 22.74 18.37
CA ILE A 376 -23.72 21.61 19.26
C ILE A 376 -23.20 21.94 20.65
N ASN A 377 -24.13 21.94 21.64
CA ASN A 377 -23.84 22.29 23.03
C ASN A 377 -24.53 21.32 24.01
N PHE A 378 -23.74 20.47 24.67
CA PHE A 378 -24.19 19.54 25.71
C PHE A 378 -23.04 19.06 26.59
N THR A 379 -23.40 18.53 27.78
CA THR A 379 -22.44 17.99 28.74
C THR A 379 -22.94 16.65 29.26
N VAL A 380 -22.01 15.66 29.38
CA VAL A 380 -22.31 14.34 29.96
C VAL A 380 -21.38 14.16 31.15
N PRO A 381 -21.90 14.24 32.38
CA PRO A 381 -21.11 14.01 33.59
C PRO A 381 -20.54 12.60 33.63
N ALA A 382 -19.38 12.42 34.26
CA ALA A 382 -18.74 11.10 34.41
C ALA A 382 -19.72 10.05 34.98
N GLY A 383 -19.74 8.85 34.37
CA GLY A 383 -20.63 7.76 34.75
C GLY A 383 -22.08 7.87 34.23
N LYS A 384 -22.45 8.95 33.56
CA LYS A 384 -23.78 9.16 33.00
C LYS A 384 -23.88 8.64 31.56
N THR A 385 -25.13 8.42 31.13
CA THR A 385 -25.46 7.92 29.80
C THR A 385 -26.21 8.98 29.00
N ILE A 386 -25.67 9.28 27.78
CA ILE A 386 -26.38 10.10 26.82
C ILE A 386 -26.81 9.26 25.61
N GLY A 387 -28.08 9.42 25.21
CA GLY A 387 -28.64 8.87 23.98
C GLY A 387 -28.62 9.93 22.87
N ILE A 388 -28.15 9.58 21.69
CA ILE A 388 -28.15 10.47 20.52
C ILE A 388 -28.96 9.81 19.40
N MET A 389 -30.05 10.48 19.02
CA MET A 389 -30.95 10.04 17.97
C MET A 389 -31.05 11.07 16.83
N GLY A 390 -31.66 10.67 15.73
CA GLY A 390 -31.90 11.53 14.57
C GLY A 390 -31.89 10.74 13.26
N ALA A 391 -32.29 11.39 12.17
CA ALA A 391 -32.30 10.78 10.86
C ALA A 391 -30.88 10.43 10.37
N THR A 392 -30.80 9.55 9.36
CA THR A 392 -29.52 9.28 8.69
C THR A 392 -28.96 10.56 8.08
N GLY A 393 -27.68 10.82 8.27
CA GLY A 393 -27.04 12.06 7.79
C GLY A 393 -27.19 13.28 8.71
N SER A 394 -27.83 13.17 9.89
CA SER A 394 -27.98 14.29 10.84
C SER A 394 -26.70 14.66 11.61
N GLY A 395 -25.58 13.94 11.41
CA GLY A 395 -24.30 14.24 12.05
C GLY A 395 -23.97 13.41 13.30
N LYS A 396 -24.75 12.36 13.64
CA LYS A 396 -24.54 11.53 14.83
C LYS A 396 -23.11 10.93 14.93
N SER A 397 -22.66 10.25 13.91
CA SER A 397 -21.32 9.64 13.89
C SER A 397 -20.20 10.69 13.87
N SER A 398 -20.49 11.93 13.40
CA SER A 398 -19.52 13.03 13.47
C SER A 398 -19.23 13.45 14.91
N ILE A 399 -20.21 13.39 15.82
CA ILE A 399 -19.98 13.64 17.26
C ILE A 399 -18.97 12.64 17.82
N VAL A 400 -19.11 11.36 17.48
CA VAL A 400 -18.16 10.30 17.91
C VAL A 400 -16.77 10.52 17.34
N ASN A 401 -16.67 10.89 16.07
CA ASN A 401 -15.40 11.14 15.40
C ASN A 401 -14.66 12.35 15.98
N LEU A 402 -15.39 13.40 16.36
CA LEU A 402 -14.84 14.58 17.03
C LEU A 402 -14.37 14.26 18.46
N LEU A 403 -15.14 13.47 19.22
CA LEU A 403 -14.75 13.06 20.57
C LEU A 403 -13.46 12.22 20.58
N GLN A 404 -13.26 11.35 19.57
CA GLN A 404 -12.03 10.58 19.39
C GLN A 404 -10.89 11.37 18.72
N ARG A 405 -11.18 12.64 18.36
CA ARG A 405 -10.26 13.49 17.59
C ARG A 405 -9.74 12.80 16.33
N PHE A 406 -10.66 12.22 15.54
CA PHE A 406 -10.37 11.81 14.17
C PHE A 406 -10.36 13.02 13.23
N TYR A 407 -11.13 14.04 13.60
CA TYR A 407 -11.17 15.37 13.00
C TYR A 407 -11.15 16.42 14.11
N ASP A 408 -10.65 17.61 13.83
CA ASP A 408 -10.78 18.77 14.69
C ASP A 408 -12.04 19.57 14.35
N VAL A 409 -12.61 20.22 15.34
CA VAL A 409 -13.80 21.08 15.17
C VAL A 409 -13.47 22.30 14.29
N SER A 410 -14.45 22.80 13.53
CA SER A 410 -14.30 24.04 12.78
C SER A 410 -14.44 25.27 13.68
N ASP A 411 -15.31 25.19 14.70
CA ASP A 411 -15.51 26.21 15.73
C ASP A 411 -15.93 25.54 17.04
N GLY A 412 -15.72 26.22 18.18
CA GLY A 412 -16.01 25.69 19.50
C GLY A 412 -14.93 24.73 20.04
N ALA A 413 -15.31 23.92 21.02
CA ALA A 413 -14.40 22.98 21.67
C ALA A 413 -15.11 21.70 22.14
N VAL A 414 -14.46 20.56 21.94
CA VAL A 414 -14.80 19.28 22.59
C VAL A 414 -13.84 19.09 23.75
N LYS A 415 -14.36 18.83 24.96
CA LYS A 415 -13.53 18.65 26.15
C LYS A 415 -13.79 17.30 26.81
N VAL A 416 -12.73 16.73 27.39
CA VAL A 416 -12.79 15.57 28.28
C VAL A 416 -12.18 15.99 29.61
N ASP A 417 -12.91 15.79 30.69
CA ASP A 417 -12.55 16.25 32.04
C ASP A 417 -12.10 17.72 32.08
N GLY A 418 -12.85 18.59 31.39
CA GLY A 418 -12.62 20.03 31.29
C GLY A 418 -11.45 20.44 30.38
N THR A 419 -10.69 19.47 29.82
CA THR A 419 -9.56 19.76 28.94
C THR A 419 -9.95 19.54 27.48
N ASP A 420 -9.65 20.52 26.61
CA ASP A 420 -9.89 20.43 25.18
C ASP A 420 -9.13 19.22 24.58
N VAL A 421 -9.82 18.40 23.81
CA VAL A 421 -9.23 17.20 23.19
C VAL A 421 -8.06 17.51 22.27
N ARG A 422 -7.95 18.73 21.75
CA ARG A 422 -6.83 19.19 20.92
C ARG A 422 -5.53 19.31 21.73
N LYS A 423 -5.63 19.59 23.03
CA LYS A 423 -4.49 19.72 23.95
C LYS A 423 -4.11 18.41 24.63
N LEU A 424 -5.02 17.42 24.64
CA LEU A 424 -4.74 16.11 25.23
C LEU A 424 -3.81 15.27 24.31
N SER A 425 -2.99 14.42 24.93
CA SER A 425 -2.27 13.39 24.20
C SER A 425 -3.25 12.45 23.49
N LEU A 426 -3.10 12.29 22.17
CA LEU A 426 -3.95 11.39 21.35
C LEU A 426 -3.93 9.95 21.88
N LYS A 427 -2.77 9.51 22.38
CA LYS A 427 -2.63 8.18 22.96
C LYS A 427 -3.50 8.04 24.21
N GLN A 428 -3.50 9.03 25.10
CA GLN A 428 -4.31 8.99 26.32
C GLN A 428 -5.81 9.12 25.96
N LEU A 429 -6.19 10.10 25.15
CA LEU A 429 -7.57 10.30 24.72
C LEU A 429 -8.16 9.01 24.14
N ARG A 430 -7.50 8.41 23.16
CA ARG A 430 -7.97 7.19 22.50
C ARG A 430 -7.89 5.95 23.37
N SER A 431 -6.97 5.89 24.34
CA SER A 431 -6.93 4.80 25.32
C SER A 431 -8.08 4.90 26.33
N SER A 432 -8.55 6.10 26.62
CA SER A 432 -9.67 6.37 27.55
C SER A 432 -11.07 6.18 26.92
N ILE A 433 -11.14 5.90 25.62
CA ILE A 433 -12.39 5.72 24.90
C ILE A 433 -12.45 4.30 24.33
N SER A 434 -13.47 3.54 24.67
CA SER A 434 -13.87 2.31 23.97
C SER A 434 -14.95 2.64 22.96
N VAL A 435 -14.93 1.99 21.80
CA VAL A 435 -15.92 2.22 20.76
C VAL A 435 -16.39 0.92 20.12
N VAL A 436 -17.69 0.80 19.92
CA VAL A 436 -18.33 -0.16 19.03
C VAL A 436 -18.84 0.62 17.84
N LEU A 437 -18.25 0.40 16.67
CA LEU A 437 -18.60 1.09 15.43
C LEU A 437 -19.83 0.45 14.77
N GLN A 438 -20.59 1.22 14.00
CA GLN A 438 -21.73 0.76 13.21
C GLN A 438 -21.33 -0.38 12.27
N ASP A 439 -20.23 -0.20 11.51
CA ASP A 439 -19.65 -1.26 10.69
C ASP A 439 -18.63 -2.06 11.51
N VAL A 440 -19.04 -3.26 11.94
CA VAL A 440 -18.19 -4.12 12.76
C VAL A 440 -17.06 -4.71 11.94
N PHE A 441 -15.84 -4.39 12.35
CA PHE A 441 -14.62 -4.97 11.77
C PHE A 441 -13.96 -5.97 12.74
N LEU A 442 -13.80 -7.21 12.27
CA LEU A 442 -13.03 -8.24 12.97
C LEU A 442 -11.77 -8.59 12.16
N PHE A 443 -10.66 -8.72 12.89
CA PHE A 443 -9.38 -9.10 12.28
C PHE A 443 -9.32 -10.60 12.03
N SER A 444 -8.57 -11.01 11.01
CA SER A 444 -8.25 -12.41 10.74
C SER A 444 -7.29 -12.93 11.82
N ASP A 445 -7.86 -13.24 12.98
CA ASP A 445 -7.16 -13.68 14.19
C ASP A 445 -8.15 -14.48 15.03
N THR A 446 -7.74 -15.03 16.17
CA THR A 446 -8.64 -15.75 17.08
C THR A 446 -9.72 -14.82 17.66
N ILE A 447 -10.81 -15.41 18.15
CA ILE A 447 -11.84 -14.64 18.89
C ILE A 447 -11.21 -13.97 20.11
N GLU A 448 -10.34 -14.68 20.82
CA GLU A 448 -9.59 -14.16 21.96
C GLU A 448 -8.79 -12.91 21.60
N GLU A 449 -7.96 -12.96 20.53
CA GLU A 449 -7.15 -11.81 20.08
C GLU A 449 -8.02 -10.63 19.59
N ASN A 450 -9.18 -10.93 19.01
CA ASN A 450 -10.15 -9.91 18.66
C ASN A 450 -10.74 -9.19 19.87
N ILE A 451 -11.07 -9.91 20.95
CA ILE A 451 -11.63 -9.31 22.18
C ILE A 451 -10.55 -8.49 22.91
N LYS A 452 -9.35 -9.02 23.08
CA LYS A 452 -8.27 -8.34 23.83
C LYS A 452 -7.50 -7.29 23.03
N MET A 453 -8.00 -6.90 21.86
CA MET A 453 -7.29 -5.99 20.94
C MET A 453 -6.79 -4.69 21.61
N GLY A 454 -7.52 -4.12 22.54
CA GLY A 454 -7.15 -2.89 23.25
C GLY A 454 -6.00 -3.06 24.26
N GLN A 455 -5.76 -4.29 24.74
CA GLN A 455 -4.78 -4.62 25.80
C GLN A 455 -4.13 -6.00 25.61
N ARG A 456 -3.74 -6.33 24.40
CA ARG A 456 -3.28 -7.66 23.96
C ARG A 456 -2.29 -8.38 24.89
N LYS A 457 -1.39 -7.65 25.57
CA LYS A 457 -0.31 -8.27 26.38
C LYS A 457 -0.64 -8.46 27.85
N VAL A 458 -1.71 -7.88 28.35
CA VAL A 458 -1.94 -7.73 29.81
C VAL A 458 -3.25 -8.37 30.26
N MET A 459 -4.18 -8.66 29.35
CA MET A 459 -5.52 -9.13 29.72
C MET A 459 -5.54 -10.62 30.04
N PRO A 460 -5.92 -11.03 31.30
CA PRO A 460 -6.11 -12.42 31.66
C PRO A 460 -7.29 -13.03 30.90
N PHE A 461 -7.25 -14.35 30.66
CA PHE A 461 -8.32 -15.07 29.95
C PHE A 461 -9.69 -14.95 30.65
N ASP A 462 -9.72 -14.94 32.00
CA ASP A 462 -10.96 -14.78 32.77
C ASP A 462 -11.64 -13.43 32.49
N GLU A 463 -10.87 -12.39 32.22
CA GLU A 463 -11.46 -11.08 31.85
C GLU A 463 -12.05 -11.09 30.43
N ILE A 464 -11.41 -11.82 29.51
CA ILE A 464 -11.94 -12.02 28.15
C ILE A 464 -13.28 -12.77 28.23
N ARG A 465 -13.32 -13.85 29.03
CA ARG A 465 -14.52 -14.64 29.24
C ARG A 465 -15.64 -13.82 29.88
N ARG A 466 -15.34 -12.99 30.89
CA ARG A 466 -16.32 -12.06 31.49
C ARG A 466 -16.83 -11.05 30.47
N ALA A 467 -15.95 -10.45 29.68
CA ALA A 467 -16.36 -9.48 28.66
C ALA A 467 -17.25 -10.13 27.59
N ALA A 468 -16.96 -11.38 27.21
CA ALA A 468 -17.80 -12.16 26.31
C ALA A 468 -19.17 -12.50 26.94
N ASP A 469 -19.20 -12.81 28.22
CA ASP A 469 -20.43 -13.07 28.99
C ASP A 469 -21.29 -11.79 29.04
N CYS A 470 -20.70 -10.66 29.40
CA CYS A 470 -21.36 -9.35 29.42
C CYS A 470 -21.94 -8.95 28.05
N ALA A 471 -21.32 -9.36 26.96
CA ALA A 471 -21.78 -9.10 25.60
C ALA A 471 -22.67 -10.22 25.03
N GLN A 472 -23.14 -11.16 25.86
CA GLN A 472 -23.93 -12.33 25.45
C GLN A 472 -23.25 -13.14 24.33
N ALA A 473 -21.92 -13.14 24.31
CA ALA A 473 -21.12 -13.83 23.28
C ALA A 473 -20.62 -15.21 23.74
N LYS A 474 -20.49 -15.43 25.05
CA LYS A 474 -19.89 -16.63 25.64
C LYS A 474 -20.53 -17.92 25.15
N ASP A 475 -21.86 -18.03 25.17
CA ASP A 475 -22.58 -19.26 24.87
C ASP A 475 -22.36 -19.76 23.44
N PHE A 476 -22.29 -18.87 22.46
CA PHE A 476 -22.04 -19.28 21.10
C PHE A 476 -20.54 -19.53 20.86
N ILE A 477 -19.65 -18.81 21.56
CA ILE A 477 -18.20 -19.04 21.46
C ILE A 477 -17.85 -20.41 22.04
N GLU A 478 -18.35 -20.75 23.22
CA GLU A 478 -18.07 -22.04 23.89
C GLU A 478 -18.69 -23.25 23.16
N LYS A 479 -19.64 -23.04 22.25
CA LYS A 479 -20.19 -24.06 21.34
C LYS A 479 -19.36 -24.31 20.09
N MET A 480 -18.37 -23.47 19.78
CA MET A 480 -17.48 -23.66 18.66
C MET A 480 -16.41 -24.72 19.01
N ASP A 481 -15.92 -25.46 18.04
CA ASP A 481 -14.96 -26.55 18.23
C ASP A 481 -13.68 -26.10 18.95
N GLU A 482 -13.13 -24.93 18.57
CA GLU A 482 -11.93 -24.34 19.16
C GLU A 482 -12.24 -23.20 20.14
N GLN A 483 -13.51 -22.95 20.45
CA GLN A 483 -13.98 -21.92 21.39
C GLN A 483 -13.32 -20.54 21.13
N TYR A 484 -12.67 -19.95 22.14
CA TYR A 484 -11.98 -18.66 22.03
C TYR A 484 -10.75 -18.70 21.10
N ALA A 485 -10.17 -19.89 20.84
CA ALA A 485 -9.07 -20.07 19.89
C ALA A 485 -9.54 -20.15 18.44
N THR A 486 -10.86 -20.18 18.18
CA THR A 486 -11.42 -20.20 16.84
C THR A 486 -10.92 -19.01 16.02
N VAL A 487 -10.25 -19.29 14.89
CA VAL A 487 -9.74 -18.28 13.97
C VAL A 487 -10.88 -17.74 13.11
N ILE A 488 -11.07 -16.43 13.15
CA ILE A 488 -12.08 -15.73 12.36
C ILE A 488 -11.48 -15.39 11.00
N GLY A 489 -12.20 -15.68 9.92
CA GLY A 489 -11.82 -15.28 8.57
C GLY A 489 -11.87 -13.76 8.35
N GLU A 490 -11.41 -13.31 7.18
CA GLU A 490 -11.37 -11.89 6.82
C GLU A 490 -12.73 -11.23 7.06
N ARG A 491 -12.74 -10.08 7.77
CA ARG A 491 -13.95 -9.33 8.16
C ARG A 491 -15.01 -10.17 8.86
N GLY A 492 -14.61 -11.24 9.55
CA GLY A 492 -15.53 -12.09 10.30
C GLY A 492 -16.32 -13.07 9.43
N VAL A 493 -15.76 -13.52 8.30
CA VAL A 493 -16.38 -14.59 7.49
C VAL A 493 -16.59 -15.82 8.37
N GLY A 494 -17.80 -16.40 8.29
CA GLY A 494 -18.23 -17.53 9.12
C GLY A 494 -19.09 -17.16 10.33
N LEU A 495 -19.17 -15.87 10.70
CA LEU A 495 -20.03 -15.38 11.78
C LEU A 495 -21.27 -14.66 11.26
N SER A 496 -22.40 -14.80 11.96
CA SER A 496 -23.60 -14.00 11.73
C SER A 496 -23.37 -12.53 12.12
N GLY A 497 -24.18 -11.59 11.59
CA GLY A 497 -24.11 -10.17 11.94
C GLY A 497 -24.19 -9.93 13.45
N GLY A 498 -25.13 -10.55 14.13
CA GLY A 498 -25.29 -10.46 15.59
C GLY A 498 -24.10 -11.05 16.36
N GLN A 499 -23.48 -12.13 15.89
CA GLN A 499 -22.27 -12.68 16.52
C GLN A 499 -21.09 -11.71 16.39
N LYS A 500 -20.91 -11.09 15.22
CA LYS A 500 -19.88 -10.05 15.01
C LYS A 500 -20.09 -8.85 15.94
N GLN A 501 -21.33 -8.36 16.06
CA GLN A 501 -21.65 -7.27 16.98
C GLN A 501 -21.34 -7.63 18.42
N ARG A 502 -21.74 -8.80 18.90
CA ARG A 502 -21.45 -9.27 20.28
C ARG A 502 -19.96 -9.37 20.56
N ILE A 503 -19.15 -9.88 19.63
CA ILE A 503 -17.68 -9.89 19.79
C ILE A 503 -17.12 -8.46 19.84
N SER A 504 -17.66 -7.53 19.04
CA SER A 504 -17.23 -6.12 19.06
C SER A 504 -17.61 -5.43 20.38
N ILE A 505 -18.79 -5.71 20.93
CA ILE A 505 -19.21 -5.22 22.26
C ILE A 505 -18.30 -5.82 23.34
N ALA A 506 -18.01 -7.13 23.29
CA ALA A 506 -17.06 -7.77 24.21
C ALA A 506 -15.67 -7.10 24.17
N ARG A 507 -15.14 -6.80 22.96
CA ARG A 507 -13.90 -6.03 22.77
C ARG A 507 -13.94 -4.67 23.46
N ALA A 508 -15.04 -3.94 23.32
CA ALA A 508 -15.18 -2.62 23.91
C ALA A 508 -15.28 -2.66 25.45
N ILE A 509 -16.03 -3.62 26.00
CA ILE A 509 -16.15 -3.85 27.45
C ILE A 509 -14.80 -4.30 28.04
N ALA A 510 -14.11 -5.22 27.36
CA ALA A 510 -12.82 -5.76 27.79
C ALA A 510 -11.75 -4.68 27.98
N LYS A 511 -11.82 -3.59 27.23
CA LYS A 511 -10.88 -2.45 27.33
C LYS A 511 -10.99 -1.68 28.65
N LYS A 512 -12.14 -1.74 29.35
CA LYS A 512 -12.41 -1.05 30.63
C LYS A 512 -12.09 0.45 30.59
N ALA A 513 -12.40 1.10 29.47
CA ALA A 513 -12.18 2.54 29.33
C ALA A 513 -13.26 3.34 30.10
N PRO A 514 -12.91 4.53 30.65
CA PRO A 514 -13.88 5.38 31.35
C PRO A 514 -14.99 5.93 30.45
N ILE A 515 -14.80 5.94 29.13
CA ILE A 515 -15.80 6.37 28.14
C ILE A 515 -16.08 5.20 27.20
N LEU A 516 -17.37 4.85 27.04
CA LEU A 516 -17.85 3.82 26.12
C LEU A 516 -18.80 4.43 25.09
N ILE A 517 -18.48 4.28 23.84
CA ILE A 517 -19.28 4.73 22.71
C ILE A 517 -19.88 3.51 22.01
N LEU A 518 -21.19 3.56 21.78
CA LEU A 518 -21.96 2.54 21.09
C LEU A 518 -22.65 3.20 19.89
N ASP A 519 -22.11 3.02 18.69
CA ASP A 519 -22.67 3.59 17.45
C ASP A 519 -23.46 2.51 16.70
N ASP A 520 -24.79 2.56 16.80
CA ASP A 520 -25.79 1.62 16.23
C ASP A 520 -25.43 0.14 16.45
N SER A 521 -24.87 -0.15 17.61
CA SER A 521 -24.18 -1.40 17.93
C SER A 521 -25.11 -2.57 18.24
N THR A 522 -26.43 -2.36 18.28
CA THR A 522 -27.44 -3.39 18.59
C THR A 522 -28.39 -3.68 17.43
N SER A 523 -28.19 -3.02 16.28
CA SER A 523 -29.12 -3.08 15.13
C SER A 523 -29.31 -4.49 14.54
N ALA A 524 -28.31 -5.37 14.61
CA ALA A 524 -28.36 -6.75 14.10
C ALA A 524 -28.67 -7.78 15.21
N LEU A 525 -29.02 -7.34 16.42
CA LEU A 525 -29.38 -8.20 17.55
C LEU A 525 -30.89 -8.41 17.61
N ASP A 526 -31.30 -9.58 18.11
CA ASP A 526 -32.66 -9.82 18.53
C ASP A 526 -32.99 -9.06 19.84
N MET A 527 -34.28 -8.87 20.10
CA MET A 527 -34.75 -8.03 21.23
C MET A 527 -34.34 -8.59 22.60
N GLU A 528 -34.26 -9.90 22.75
CA GLU A 528 -33.88 -10.55 24.01
C GLU A 528 -32.40 -10.31 24.30
N THR A 529 -31.55 -10.57 23.33
CA THR A 529 -30.09 -10.31 23.42
C THR A 529 -29.80 -8.83 23.64
N GLU A 530 -30.50 -7.92 22.93
CA GLU A 530 -30.37 -6.47 23.11
C GLU A 530 -30.72 -6.08 24.56
N HIS A 531 -31.83 -6.59 25.12
CA HIS A 531 -32.26 -6.29 26.49
C HIS A 531 -31.22 -6.73 27.53
N GLU A 532 -30.69 -7.94 27.43
CA GLU A 532 -29.66 -8.44 28.36
C GLU A 532 -28.35 -7.64 28.27
N ILE A 533 -27.93 -7.25 27.08
CA ILE A 533 -26.77 -6.36 26.90
C ILE A 533 -27.03 -4.98 27.52
N GLN A 534 -28.19 -4.41 27.31
CA GLN A 534 -28.56 -3.11 27.92
C GLN A 534 -28.55 -3.18 29.45
N LYS A 535 -29.05 -4.27 30.03
CA LYS A 535 -29.00 -4.50 31.48
C LYS A 535 -27.53 -4.52 31.96
N THR A 536 -26.67 -5.28 31.31
CA THR A 536 -25.24 -5.32 31.65
C THR A 536 -24.58 -3.95 31.51
N LEU A 537 -24.89 -3.21 30.45
CA LEU A 537 -24.36 -1.87 30.25
C LEU A 537 -24.80 -0.90 31.37
N ASN A 538 -26.02 -1.04 31.89
CA ASN A 538 -26.52 -0.22 32.99
C ASN A 538 -25.81 -0.52 34.31
N GLU A 539 -25.24 -1.70 34.49
CA GLU A 539 -24.41 -2.09 35.65
C GLU A 539 -23.03 -1.42 35.66
N LEU A 540 -22.53 -0.95 34.48
CA LEU A 540 -21.26 -0.22 34.37
C LEU A 540 -21.42 1.25 34.86
N LYS A 541 -21.55 1.46 36.18
CA LYS A 541 -21.87 2.78 36.76
C LYS A 541 -20.73 3.80 36.66
N ASP A 542 -19.47 3.32 36.63
CA ASP A 542 -18.28 4.19 36.57
C ASP A 542 -17.89 4.54 35.13
N THR A 543 -18.65 4.13 34.14
CA THR A 543 -18.35 4.34 32.70
C THR A 543 -19.36 5.33 32.12
N THR A 544 -18.86 6.43 31.56
CA THR A 544 -19.67 7.37 30.77
C THR A 544 -20.02 6.74 29.42
N LYS A 545 -21.31 6.75 29.07
CA LYS A 545 -21.79 6.08 27.86
C LYS A 545 -22.38 7.09 26.88
N VAL A 546 -21.96 6.96 25.63
CA VAL A 546 -22.55 7.69 24.49
C VAL A 546 -23.18 6.66 23.56
N ILE A 547 -24.51 6.62 23.53
CA ILE A 547 -25.25 5.64 22.73
C ILE A 547 -25.88 6.35 21.53
N ILE A 548 -25.41 6.03 20.34
CA ILE A 548 -26.06 6.44 19.10
C ILE A 548 -26.94 5.30 18.63
N ALA A 549 -28.20 5.57 18.39
CA ALA A 549 -29.13 4.56 17.95
C ALA A 549 -30.25 5.12 17.07
N HIS A 550 -30.78 4.25 16.24
CA HIS A 550 -32.01 4.45 15.48
C HIS A 550 -33.23 3.88 16.21
N ARG A 551 -33.02 2.96 17.15
CA ARG A 551 -34.09 2.35 17.97
C ARG A 551 -34.21 3.06 19.30
N ILE A 552 -35.45 3.34 19.69
CA ILE A 552 -35.74 3.97 20.98
C ILE A 552 -35.37 3.03 22.13
N SER A 553 -35.55 1.71 21.98
CA SER A 553 -35.15 0.70 22.98
C SER A 553 -33.73 0.87 23.49
N ALA A 554 -32.81 1.27 22.61
CA ALA A 554 -31.39 1.43 22.95
C ALA A 554 -31.09 2.67 23.79
N VAL A 555 -31.94 3.73 23.75
CA VAL A 555 -31.68 5.03 24.41
C VAL A 555 -32.71 5.40 25.47
N CYS A 556 -33.85 4.69 25.59
CA CYS A 556 -34.94 5.07 26.51
C CYS A 556 -34.53 5.10 27.99
N HIS A 557 -33.45 4.42 28.37
CA HIS A 557 -32.88 4.39 29.71
C HIS A 557 -31.73 5.38 29.93
N ALA A 558 -31.36 6.18 28.91
CA ALA A 558 -30.35 7.20 29.05
C ALA A 558 -30.75 8.30 30.03
N ASP A 559 -29.76 8.84 30.76
CA ASP A 559 -30.00 9.98 31.68
C ASP A 559 -30.45 11.21 30.90
N GLU A 560 -30.00 11.36 29.68
CA GLU A 560 -30.42 12.42 28.75
C GLU A 560 -30.40 11.89 27.30
N ILE A 561 -31.37 12.37 26.51
CA ILE A 561 -31.47 12.05 25.07
C ILE A 561 -31.42 13.36 24.29
N ILE A 562 -30.62 13.37 23.25
CA ILE A 562 -30.51 14.44 22.24
C ILE A 562 -31.04 13.93 20.90
N TYR A 563 -31.97 14.68 20.30
CA TYR A 563 -32.46 14.41 18.96
C TYR A 563 -31.85 15.42 17.98
N LEU A 564 -31.00 14.91 17.04
CA LEU A 564 -30.35 15.73 16.04
C LEU A 564 -31.20 15.84 14.76
N LYS A 565 -31.29 17.07 14.25
CA LYS A 565 -31.89 17.36 12.94
C LYS A 565 -31.07 18.43 12.22
N ASP A 566 -30.77 18.21 10.96
CA ASP A 566 -30.06 19.16 10.10
C ASP A 566 -28.75 19.70 10.72
N GLY A 567 -28.02 18.84 11.44
CA GLY A 567 -26.74 19.18 12.07
C GLY A 567 -26.86 19.93 13.40
N GLY A 568 -28.04 20.22 13.89
CA GLY A 568 -28.30 20.88 15.18
C GLY A 568 -29.05 20.01 16.17
N ILE A 569 -29.09 20.40 17.45
CA ILE A 569 -29.92 19.78 18.50
C ILE A 569 -31.34 20.34 18.39
N ALA A 570 -32.27 19.50 17.92
CA ALA A 570 -33.67 19.87 17.79
C ALA A 570 -34.43 19.68 19.10
N GLU A 571 -34.17 18.59 19.82
CA GLU A 571 -34.82 18.26 21.08
C GLU A 571 -33.80 17.69 22.07
N ARG A 572 -34.06 17.96 23.36
CA ARG A 572 -33.23 17.48 24.46
C ARG A 572 -34.09 17.22 25.69
N GLY A 573 -33.85 16.15 26.41
CA GLY A 573 -34.54 15.78 27.65
C GLY A 573 -34.45 14.29 27.95
N THR A 574 -35.13 13.85 29.02
CA THR A 574 -35.32 12.44 29.34
C THR A 574 -36.36 11.81 28.42
N HIS A 575 -36.43 10.48 28.37
CA HIS A 575 -37.44 9.74 27.62
C HIS A 575 -38.88 10.24 27.89
N GLN A 576 -39.25 10.41 29.18
CA GLN A 576 -40.58 10.85 29.57
C GLN A 576 -40.85 12.30 29.14
N GLU A 577 -39.88 13.20 29.31
CA GLU A 577 -40.02 14.61 28.92
C GLU A 577 -40.21 14.74 27.40
N LEU A 578 -39.42 13.98 26.61
CA LEU A 578 -39.51 14.03 25.16
C LEU A 578 -40.83 13.43 24.64
N LEU A 579 -41.34 12.39 25.28
CA LEU A 579 -42.69 11.87 24.97
C LEU A 579 -43.78 12.89 25.26
N ALA A 580 -43.66 13.61 26.38
CA ALA A 580 -44.63 14.65 26.78
C ALA A 580 -44.60 15.86 25.83
N LYS A 581 -43.42 16.21 25.26
CA LYS A 581 -43.27 17.30 24.28
C LYS A 581 -43.98 17.04 22.96
N ARG A 582 -44.24 15.77 22.60
CA ARG A 582 -44.87 15.33 21.34
C ARG A 582 -44.20 15.87 20.09
N GLY A 583 -42.87 15.99 20.12
CA GLY A 583 -42.05 16.44 19.00
C GLY A 583 -41.49 15.29 18.14
N LEU A 584 -40.30 15.50 17.53
CA LEU A 584 -39.64 14.54 16.62
C LEU A 584 -39.34 13.20 17.30
N TYR A 585 -38.93 13.23 18.57
CA TYR A 585 -38.73 12.02 19.35
C TYR A 585 -40.03 11.22 19.51
N TYR A 586 -41.13 11.88 19.82
CA TYR A 586 -42.45 11.26 19.95
C TYR A 586 -42.93 10.70 18.59
N GLU A 587 -42.73 11.44 17.50
CA GLU A 587 -43.05 10.95 16.15
C GLU A 587 -42.30 9.65 15.85
N THR A 588 -40.99 9.61 16.19
CA THR A 588 -40.17 8.41 16.05
C THR A 588 -40.67 7.27 16.92
N TYR A 589 -41.10 7.58 18.17
CA TYR A 589 -41.69 6.59 19.07
C TYR A 589 -42.97 6.00 18.50
N MET A 590 -43.87 6.84 18.03
CA MET A 590 -45.14 6.39 17.42
C MET A 590 -44.89 5.59 16.13
N ALA A 591 -43.90 5.93 15.36
CA ALA A 591 -43.53 5.16 14.18
C ALA A 591 -42.99 3.76 14.51
N GLN A 592 -42.29 3.61 15.66
CA GLN A 592 -41.73 2.31 16.08
C GLN A 592 -42.71 1.45 16.88
N TYR A 593 -43.56 2.05 17.68
CA TYR A 593 -44.42 1.35 18.63
C TYR A 593 -45.94 1.64 18.49
N GLY A 594 -46.32 2.62 17.69
CA GLY A 594 -47.72 3.08 17.59
C GLY A 594 -48.71 2.01 17.14
N THR A 595 -48.30 1.06 16.32
CA THR A 595 -49.12 -0.08 15.91
C THR A 595 -49.41 -1.06 17.05
N PHE A 596 -48.56 -1.15 18.06
CA PHE A 596 -48.78 -2.00 19.25
C PHE A 596 -49.70 -1.34 20.26
N LEU A 597 -49.70 -0.01 20.32
CA LEU A 597 -50.58 0.76 21.25
C LEU A 597 -51.98 0.96 20.70
N GLY A 598 -52.20 0.85 19.40
CA GLY A 598 -53.53 0.97 18.77
C GLY A 598 -54.39 -0.31 18.82
N GLY A 599 -53.87 -1.42 19.34
CA GLY A 599 -54.58 -2.70 19.47
C GLY A 599 -55.41 -2.83 20.75
N GLU A 600 -55.28 -1.92 21.73
CA GLU A 600 -56.07 -1.94 22.96
C GLU A 600 -57.19 -0.86 23.03
N ALA A 601 -57.40 -0.14 21.92
CA ALA A 601 -58.45 0.91 21.87
C ALA A 601 -59.39 0.71 20.66
N MET A 602 -59.94 -0.50 20.49
CA MET A 602 -61.16 -0.78 19.76
C MET A 602 -61.98 -1.86 20.49
#